data_2ee46072b3ff61072e25eababdf35db9
#
_entry.id   2ee46072b3ff61072e25eababdf35db9
#
_cell.length_a   1.000
_cell.length_b   1.000
_cell.length_c   1.000
_cell.angle_alpha   90.00
_cell.angle_beta   90.00
_cell.angle_gamma   90.00
#
_symmetry.space_group_name_H-M   'P 1'
#
loop_
_entity.id
_entity.type
_entity.pdbx_description
1 polymer ?
#
loop_
_entity_poly.entity_id
_entity_poly.type
_entity_poly.pdbx_seq_one_letter_code
_entity_poly.pdbx_strand_id
1 'polypeptide(L)'
;VKRIFQNLHDAEDPMQCEEPSQETTPGESHIVTGPAFLEGLPEAVQSSSIAMFLKRFPHPLPDAQLEQLAIMNDDFLEALKVVQPSSKREGFATVPDVTWDDIGALHQIREELSMAVVQPIRRPELFRALGVSASCGVLLWGPPGCGKTLLAKAVANESRANFISVTGPELLNKYVGESEKAVRQVFARARASSPCVIFFDELDALVPRRDDTLSEASARVVNTLLTELDGLESRVQTYVIAATNRPDMIDPAMCRPGRLDRLLYVDLPSPEERLDILLALTKASPLATQSGASPAYQPVQLDVIAHDHRADGYSGADLASLVREAAISALREKLVSPLQYSDDNEPVERVMIYQNHFLHAFDRVQPSVTAEQRLKYEALRGRIASGATRRT
;
A
#
# COMPACT_ATOMS: atom_id res chain seq x y z
N VAL A 1 15.19 18.56 20.52
CA VAL A 1 14.20 18.94 21.54
C VAL A 1 14.14 17.88 22.65
N LYS A 2 13.88 16.57 22.39
CA LYS A 2 13.85 15.50 23.41
C LYS A 2 15.11 15.47 24.28
N ARG A 3 16.30 15.52 23.67
CA ARG A 3 17.58 15.50 24.36
C ARG A 3 17.82 16.77 25.19
N ILE A 4 17.41 17.92 24.69
CA ILE A 4 17.46 19.19 25.44
C ILE A 4 16.63 19.09 26.70
N PHE A 5 15.39 18.56 26.60
CA PHE A 5 14.54 18.31 27.75
C PHE A 5 15.13 17.28 28.72
N GLN A 6 15.79 16.23 28.21
CA GLN A 6 16.46 15.22 29.03
C GLN A 6 17.66 15.80 29.78
N ASN A 7 18.54 16.53 29.09
CA ASN A 7 19.68 17.18 29.72
C ASN A 7 19.28 18.23 30.80
N LEU A 8 18.16 18.94 30.57
CA LEU A 8 17.60 19.87 31.57
C LEU A 8 16.91 19.14 32.75
N HIS A 9 16.44 17.91 32.53
CA HIS A 9 15.83 17.07 33.53
C HIS A 9 16.88 16.41 34.44
N ASP A 10 18.05 16.08 33.91
CA ASP A 10 19.15 15.42 34.60
C ASP A 10 20.09 16.41 35.31
N ALA A 11 19.94 17.72 35.05
CA ALA A 11 20.64 18.77 35.84
C ALA A 11 20.04 18.85 37.22
N GLU A 12 20.85 18.51 38.23
CA GLU A 12 20.49 18.55 39.65
C GLU A 12 20.01 19.95 40.07
N ASP A 13 18.94 19.97 40.83
CA ASP A 13 18.23 21.05 41.54
C ASP A 13 18.40 22.52 41.08
N PRO A 14 17.28 23.19 40.80
CA PRO A 14 17.31 24.60 40.50
C PRO A 14 17.76 25.37 41.73
N MET A 15 18.95 25.98 41.68
CA MET A 15 19.38 26.96 42.69
C MET A 15 18.25 27.97 42.89
N GLN A 16 17.93 28.22 44.13
CA GLN A 16 16.98 29.24 44.57
C GLN A 16 17.32 30.57 43.89
N CYS A 17 16.52 30.95 42.94
CA CYS A 17 16.60 32.31 42.37
C CYS A 17 15.88 33.24 43.30
N GLU A 18 16.60 34.20 43.87
CA GLU A 18 16.05 35.33 44.62
C GLU A 18 15.02 36.08 43.74
N GLU A 19 13.85 36.35 44.30
CA GLU A 19 12.80 37.13 43.65
C GLU A 19 13.28 38.56 43.37
N PRO A 20 13.20 39.06 42.16
CA PRO A 20 13.41 40.48 41.90
C PRO A 20 12.19 41.26 42.41
N SER A 21 12.44 42.24 43.27
CA SER A 21 11.48 43.18 43.80
C SER A 21 10.64 43.85 42.72
N GLN A 22 9.32 43.80 42.90
CA GLN A 22 8.32 44.37 41.99
C GLN A 22 8.39 45.89 41.97
N GLU A 23 8.76 46.48 40.84
CA GLU A 23 8.38 47.85 40.48
C GLU A 23 7.15 47.79 39.54
N THR A 24 6.01 48.17 40.06
CA THR A 24 4.73 48.28 39.38
C THR A 24 4.65 49.52 38.52
N THR A 25 4.61 49.36 37.20
CA THR A 25 4.08 50.38 36.28
C THR A 25 2.68 50.01 35.81
N PRO A 26 1.70 50.90 35.80
CA PRO A 26 0.31 50.59 35.46
C PRO A 26 0.10 50.72 33.94
N GLY A 27 -0.35 49.63 33.28
CA GLY A 27 -0.93 49.79 31.95
C GLY A 27 -0.61 48.70 30.91
N GLU A 28 -0.44 47.45 31.30
CA GLU A 28 -0.39 46.36 30.31
C GLU A 28 -1.37 45.24 30.65
N SER A 29 -2.13 44.83 29.64
CA SER A 29 -3.07 43.71 29.73
C SER A 29 -2.35 42.46 30.22
N HIS A 30 -2.77 41.92 31.38
CA HIS A 30 -2.22 40.69 31.98
C HIS A 30 -2.38 39.52 31.01
N ILE A 31 -1.34 39.21 30.22
CA ILE A 31 -1.16 37.88 29.67
C ILE A 31 -0.75 37.02 30.87
N VAL A 32 -1.60 36.11 31.27
CA VAL A 32 -1.30 35.11 32.33
C VAL A 32 -0.23 34.16 31.74
N THR A 33 1.04 34.53 32.02
CA THR A 33 2.21 33.69 31.69
C THR A 33 2.63 32.98 32.97
N GLY A 34 2.54 31.65 32.97
CA GLY A 34 2.97 30.86 34.13
C GLY A 34 2.20 29.54 34.28
N PRO A 35 2.50 28.77 35.35
CA PRO A 35 1.86 27.47 35.60
C PRO A 35 0.32 27.52 35.68
N ALA A 36 -0.26 28.65 36.06
CA ALA A 36 -1.72 28.85 36.10
C ALA A 36 -2.41 28.76 34.74
N PHE A 37 -1.69 29.06 33.64
CA PHE A 37 -2.22 28.86 32.26
C PHE A 37 -2.42 27.38 31.93
N LEU A 38 -1.59 26.49 32.47
CA LEU A 38 -1.63 25.05 32.20
C LEU A 38 -2.77 24.34 32.91
N GLU A 39 -3.30 24.89 34.03
CA GLU A 39 -4.38 24.30 34.81
C GLU A 39 -5.74 24.36 34.08
N GLY A 40 -5.91 25.29 33.14
CA GLY A 40 -7.12 25.42 32.30
C GLY A 40 -7.15 24.56 31.05
N LEU A 41 -6.09 23.78 30.75
CA LEU A 41 -5.99 22.97 29.56
C LEU A 41 -6.46 21.53 29.80
N PRO A 42 -6.89 20.79 28.72
CA PRO A 42 -7.28 19.39 28.84
C PRO A 42 -6.16 18.53 29.44
N GLU A 43 -6.50 17.48 30.20
CA GLU A 43 -5.55 16.58 30.89
C GLU A 43 -4.48 15.99 29.95
N ALA A 44 -4.86 15.64 28.70
CA ALA A 44 -3.93 15.14 27.70
C ALA A 44 -2.83 16.15 27.32
N VAL A 45 -3.10 17.45 27.42
CA VAL A 45 -2.12 18.51 27.17
C VAL A 45 -1.28 18.77 28.42
N GLN A 46 -1.87 18.69 29.60
CA GLN A 46 -1.18 18.86 30.90
C GLN A 46 -0.14 17.77 31.16
N SER A 47 -0.36 16.56 30.63
CA SER A 47 0.57 15.43 30.72
C SER A 47 1.65 15.42 29.63
N SER A 48 1.63 16.38 28.71
CA SER A 48 2.67 16.49 27.67
C SER A 48 4.03 16.85 28.27
N SER A 49 5.12 16.39 27.64
CA SER A 49 6.50 16.70 28.06
C SER A 49 6.79 18.20 28.09
N ILE A 50 6.11 18.99 27.25
CA ILE A 50 6.21 20.47 27.24
C ILE A 50 5.53 21.06 28.45
N ALA A 51 4.34 20.60 28.80
CA ALA A 51 3.62 21.10 29.98
C ALA A 51 4.35 20.76 31.28
N MET A 52 4.92 19.56 31.38
CA MET A 52 5.76 19.17 32.52
C MET A 52 7.03 20.03 32.63
N PHE A 53 7.65 20.34 31.47
CA PHE A 53 8.79 21.24 31.43
C PHE A 53 8.44 22.65 31.91
N LEU A 54 7.33 23.25 31.41
CA LEU A 54 6.87 24.58 31.84
C LEU A 54 6.44 24.65 33.30
N LYS A 55 5.92 23.54 33.88
CA LYS A 55 5.65 23.44 35.31
C LYS A 55 6.93 23.42 36.15
N ARG A 56 7.99 22.76 35.65
CA ARG A 56 9.30 22.66 36.33
C ARG A 56 10.12 23.95 36.23
N PHE A 57 10.00 24.65 35.09
CA PHE A 57 10.72 25.90 34.81
C PHE A 57 9.72 27.02 34.51
N PRO A 58 9.08 27.60 35.54
CA PRO A 58 8.07 28.65 35.37
C PRO A 58 8.66 29.99 34.92
N HIS A 59 9.94 30.18 35.08
CA HIS A 59 10.67 31.41 34.68
C HIS A 59 11.57 31.14 33.48
N PRO A 60 11.94 32.18 32.72
CA PRO A 60 12.91 32.04 31.62
C PRO A 60 14.22 31.45 32.15
N LEU A 61 14.82 30.52 31.36
CA LEU A 61 16.10 29.93 31.71
C LEU A 61 17.21 30.98 31.66
N PRO A 62 18.13 31.04 32.64
CA PRO A 62 19.25 31.96 32.65
C PRO A 62 20.24 31.63 31.52
N ASP A 63 20.95 32.65 31.02
CA ASP A 63 21.88 32.55 29.93
C ASP A 63 22.96 31.47 30.13
N ALA A 64 23.43 31.27 31.35
CA ALA A 64 24.39 30.22 31.68
C ALA A 64 23.88 28.79 31.43
N GLN A 65 22.58 28.54 31.52
CA GLN A 65 21.95 27.27 31.20
C GLN A 65 21.67 27.15 29.68
N LEU A 66 21.41 28.27 29.02
CA LEU A 66 21.19 28.32 27.57
C LEU A 66 22.48 28.12 26.77
N GLU A 67 23.63 28.64 27.27
CA GLU A 67 24.94 28.45 26.62
C GLU A 67 25.37 26.98 26.49
N GLN A 68 24.89 26.11 27.37
CA GLN A 68 25.16 24.65 27.32
C GLN A 68 24.26 23.90 26.34
N LEU A 69 23.22 24.55 25.81
CA LEU A 69 22.27 23.91 24.91
C LEU A 69 22.71 24.07 23.46
N ALA A 70 23.28 23.03 22.89
CA ALA A 70 23.65 22.99 21.49
C ALA A 70 22.94 21.83 20.76
N ILE A 71 22.53 22.07 19.53
CA ILE A 71 22.03 21.03 18.65
C ILE A 71 23.26 20.33 18.05
N MET A 72 23.42 19.07 18.36
CA MET A 72 24.54 18.25 17.87
C MET A 72 24.18 17.53 16.58
N ASN A 73 25.20 17.03 15.85
CA ASN A 73 24.99 16.28 14.62
C ASN A 73 24.11 15.01 14.85
N ASP A 74 24.26 14.39 16.01
CA ASP A 74 23.46 13.21 16.38
C ASP A 74 21.97 13.53 16.50
N ASP A 75 21.62 14.74 16.95
CA ASP A 75 20.22 15.19 17.02
C ASP A 75 19.59 15.30 15.63
N PHE A 76 20.40 15.71 14.62
CA PHE A 76 19.95 15.70 13.22
C PHE A 76 19.78 14.28 12.69
N LEU A 77 20.71 13.38 13.00
CA LEU A 77 20.61 11.98 12.57
C LEU A 77 19.40 11.27 13.19
N GLU A 78 19.09 11.56 14.45
CA GLU A 78 17.85 11.07 15.07
C GLU A 78 16.61 11.71 14.46
N ALA A 79 16.63 13.01 14.22
CA ALA A 79 15.52 13.73 13.62
C ALA A 79 15.21 13.21 12.20
N LEU A 80 16.23 12.86 11.41
CA LEU A 80 16.06 12.27 10.09
C LEU A 80 15.28 10.95 10.10
N LYS A 81 15.35 10.18 11.19
CA LYS A 81 14.56 8.93 11.32
C LYS A 81 13.08 9.21 11.57
N VAL A 82 12.75 10.35 12.16
CA VAL A 82 11.38 10.71 12.60
C VAL A 82 10.72 11.70 11.64
N VAL A 83 11.50 12.66 11.12
CA VAL A 83 10.98 13.71 10.23
C VAL A 83 10.90 13.16 8.81
N GLN A 84 9.70 12.92 8.34
CA GLN A 84 9.46 12.53 6.95
C GLN A 84 9.50 13.78 6.04
N PRO A 85 10.02 13.66 4.80
CA PRO A 85 9.91 14.71 3.80
C PRO A 85 8.46 15.14 3.60
N SER A 86 8.23 16.41 3.24
CA SER A 86 6.87 16.95 3.05
C SER A 86 6.07 16.17 1.99
N SER A 87 6.73 15.69 0.94
CA SER A 87 6.14 14.80 -0.07
C SER A 87 5.60 13.47 0.49
N LYS A 88 6.20 12.95 1.57
CA LYS A 88 5.70 11.75 2.28
C LYS A 88 4.59 12.09 3.27
N ARG A 89 4.59 13.30 3.87
CA ARG A 89 3.53 13.73 4.80
C ARG A 89 2.18 13.93 4.10
N GLU A 90 2.18 14.28 2.82
CA GLU A 90 0.96 14.43 2.01
C GLU A 90 0.35 13.08 1.59
N GLY A 91 0.90 11.96 2.05
CA GLY A 91 0.27 10.62 1.96
C GLY A 91 0.30 9.95 0.58
N PHE A 92 0.95 10.54 -0.42
CA PHE A 92 0.79 10.11 -1.82
C PHE A 92 1.96 9.31 -2.42
N ALA A 93 3.10 9.21 -1.75
CA ALA A 93 4.24 8.46 -2.28
C ALA A 93 4.97 7.71 -1.17
N THR A 94 4.52 6.52 -0.84
CA THR A 94 5.17 5.64 0.13
C THR A 94 5.61 4.35 -0.55
N VAL A 95 6.75 3.80 -0.14
CA VAL A 95 7.12 2.44 -0.55
C VAL A 95 6.14 1.48 0.11
N PRO A 96 5.42 0.63 -0.63
CA PRO A 96 4.49 -0.33 -0.05
C PRO A 96 5.22 -1.42 0.74
N ASP A 97 4.56 -1.99 1.76
CA ASP A 97 5.13 -3.06 2.59
C ASP A 97 4.97 -4.46 1.96
N VAL A 98 4.34 -4.56 0.78
CA VAL A 98 4.11 -5.84 0.07
C VAL A 98 5.40 -6.33 -0.55
N THR A 99 5.80 -7.55 -0.22
CA THR A 99 6.99 -8.23 -0.75
C THR A 99 6.62 -9.30 -1.77
N TRP A 100 7.62 -9.83 -2.49
CA TRP A 100 7.42 -10.98 -3.38
C TRP A 100 6.98 -12.24 -2.63
N ASP A 101 7.29 -12.35 -1.33
CA ASP A 101 6.90 -13.49 -0.49
C ASP A 101 5.40 -13.48 -0.12
N ASP A 102 4.73 -12.36 -0.29
CA ASP A 102 3.29 -12.22 -0.11
C ASP A 102 2.50 -12.64 -1.35
N ILE A 103 3.20 -12.89 -2.47
CA ILE A 103 2.61 -13.34 -3.73
C ILE A 103 3.04 -14.78 -3.97
N GLY A 104 2.17 -15.75 -3.74
CA GLY A 104 2.47 -17.17 -3.86
C GLY A 104 2.65 -17.68 -5.29
N ALA A 105 2.24 -16.92 -6.32
CA ALA A 105 2.15 -17.39 -7.71
C ALA A 105 2.77 -16.41 -8.71
N LEU A 106 2.52 -16.64 -10.01
CA LEU A 106 2.84 -15.71 -11.11
C LEU A 106 4.35 -15.52 -11.37
N HIS A 107 5.16 -16.56 -11.24
CA HIS A 107 6.61 -16.51 -11.37
C HIS A 107 7.09 -15.88 -12.70
N GLN A 108 6.50 -16.27 -13.84
CA GLN A 108 6.86 -15.71 -15.15
C GLN A 108 6.56 -14.20 -15.23
N ILE A 109 5.42 -13.76 -14.70
CA ILE A 109 5.04 -12.34 -14.69
C ILE A 109 5.97 -11.54 -13.78
N ARG A 110 6.40 -12.13 -12.65
CA ARG A 110 7.40 -11.51 -11.76
C ARG A 110 8.73 -11.28 -12.48
N GLU A 111 9.23 -12.26 -13.24
CA GLU A 111 10.46 -12.12 -14.02
C GLU A 111 10.33 -11.02 -15.07
N GLU A 112 9.23 -11.01 -15.83
CA GLU A 112 8.95 -9.97 -16.82
C GLU A 112 8.87 -8.58 -16.20
N LEU A 113 8.17 -8.43 -15.07
CA LEU A 113 8.08 -7.16 -14.31
C LEU A 113 9.43 -6.76 -13.73
N SER A 114 10.20 -7.72 -13.23
CA SER A 114 11.56 -7.48 -12.74
C SER A 114 12.44 -6.90 -13.84
N MET A 115 12.42 -7.49 -15.03
CA MET A 115 13.20 -7.01 -16.16
C MET A 115 12.69 -5.68 -16.73
N ALA A 116 11.36 -5.46 -16.72
CA ALA A 116 10.78 -4.25 -17.28
C ALA A 116 10.92 -3.02 -16.38
N VAL A 117 10.85 -3.19 -15.05
CA VAL A 117 10.77 -2.09 -14.08
C VAL A 117 11.87 -2.14 -13.02
N VAL A 118 12.07 -3.29 -12.34
CA VAL A 118 12.99 -3.37 -11.19
C VAL A 118 14.44 -3.22 -11.62
N GLN A 119 14.89 -3.97 -12.64
CA GLN A 119 16.27 -3.93 -13.08
C GLN A 119 16.71 -2.58 -13.67
N PRO A 120 15.89 -1.89 -14.50
CA PRO A 120 16.23 -0.55 -14.97
C PRO A 120 16.37 0.49 -13.85
N ILE A 121 15.59 0.34 -12.75
CA ILE A 121 15.71 1.22 -11.58
C ILE A 121 16.97 0.88 -10.77
N ARG A 122 17.24 -0.41 -10.52
CA ARG A 122 18.37 -0.85 -9.68
C ARG A 122 19.72 -0.76 -10.39
N ARG A 123 19.77 -0.99 -11.71
CA ARG A 123 21.00 -1.10 -12.50
C ARG A 123 20.90 -0.33 -13.81
N PRO A 124 20.64 0.97 -13.77
CA PRO A 124 20.45 1.79 -14.99
C PRO A 124 21.68 1.82 -15.90
N GLU A 125 22.87 1.62 -15.35
CA GLU A 125 24.13 1.58 -16.08
C GLU A 125 24.21 0.42 -17.08
N LEU A 126 23.66 -0.75 -16.75
CA LEU A 126 23.66 -1.90 -17.64
C LEU A 126 22.78 -1.65 -18.88
N PHE A 127 21.61 -1.04 -18.69
CA PHE A 127 20.71 -0.70 -19.79
C PHE A 127 21.32 0.36 -20.71
N ARG A 128 22.00 1.37 -20.14
CA ARG A 128 22.71 2.39 -20.92
C ARG A 128 23.89 1.79 -21.70
N ALA A 129 24.65 0.89 -21.10
CA ALA A 129 25.80 0.25 -21.75
C ALA A 129 25.38 -0.60 -22.95
N LEU A 130 24.18 -1.22 -22.91
CA LEU A 130 23.62 -2.00 -23.98
C LEU A 130 22.85 -1.16 -25.02
N GLY A 131 22.66 0.14 -24.77
CA GLY A 131 21.84 1.01 -25.63
C GLY A 131 20.35 0.63 -25.64
N VAL A 132 19.90 -0.11 -24.63
CA VAL A 132 18.49 -0.54 -24.51
C VAL A 132 17.73 0.52 -23.74
N SER A 133 16.72 1.13 -24.38
CA SER A 133 15.74 1.96 -23.68
C SER A 133 14.84 1.06 -22.81
N ALA A 134 14.73 1.37 -21.51
CA ALA A 134 13.77 0.68 -20.66
C ALA A 134 12.34 0.97 -21.14
N SER A 135 11.48 -0.04 -21.07
CA SER A 135 10.04 0.14 -21.32
C SER A 135 9.48 1.12 -20.29
N CYS A 136 8.77 2.16 -20.75
CA CYS A 136 8.20 3.16 -19.84
C CYS A 136 6.94 2.68 -19.14
N GLY A 137 6.24 1.68 -19.70
CA GLY A 137 4.96 1.25 -19.16
C GLY A 137 4.61 -0.21 -19.39
N VAL A 138 3.92 -0.78 -18.39
CA VAL A 138 3.40 -2.15 -18.40
C VAL A 138 1.90 -2.13 -18.19
N LEU A 139 1.15 -2.89 -18.97
CA LEU A 139 -0.28 -3.13 -18.77
C LEU A 139 -0.50 -4.55 -18.24
N LEU A 140 -0.95 -4.65 -17.01
CA LEU A 140 -1.43 -5.90 -16.40
C LEU A 140 -2.91 -6.08 -16.73
N TRP A 141 -3.28 -7.16 -17.37
CA TRP A 141 -4.67 -7.41 -17.72
C TRP A 141 -5.07 -8.84 -17.41
N GLY A 142 -6.34 -9.09 -17.13
CA GLY A 142 -6.85 -10.42 -16.79
C GLY A 142 -8.02 -10.37 -15.81
N PRO A 143 -8.49 -11.54 -15.33
CA PRO A 143 -9.63 -11.65 -14.43
C PRO A 143 -9.47 -10.82 -13.16
N PRO A 144 -10.56 -10.37 -12.53
CA PRO A 144 -10.51 -9.71 -11.23
C PRO A 144 -10.00 -10.66 -10.14
N GLY A 145 -9.42 -10.13 -9.08
CA GLY A 145 -8.94 -10.90 -7.94
C GLY A 145 -7.64 -11.68 -8.14
N CYS A 146 -6.98 -11.62 -9.32
CA CYS A 146 -5.73 -12.34 -9.61
C CYS A 146 -4.45 -11.61 -9.14
N GLY A 147 -4.55 -10.59 -8.29
CA GLY A 147 -3.38 -9.97 -7.66
C GLY A 147 -2.67 -8.89 -8.47
N LYS A 148 -3.26 -8.31 -9.52
CA LYS A 148 -2.66 -7.24 -10.34
C LYS A 148 -2.16 -6.06 -9.52
N THR A 149 -2.96 -5.58 -8.57
CA THR A 149 -2.60 -4.49 -7.65
C THR A 149 -1.48 -4.88 -6.69
N LEU A 150 -1.48 -6.14 -6.20
CA LEU A 150 -0.41 -6.66 -5.34
C LEU A 150 0.92 -6.75 -6.08
N LEU A 151 0.92 -7.22 -7.34
CA LEU A 151 2.10 -7.26 -8.20
C LEU A 151 2.74 -5.86 -8.34
N ALA A 152 1.94 -4.84 -8.63
CA ALA A 152 2.44 -3.48 -8.77
C ALA A 152 3.07 -2.94 -7.47
N LYS A 153 2.46 -3.23 -6.32
CA LYS A 153 3.00 -2.87 -5.00
C LYS A 153 4.31 -3.60 -4.71
N ALA A 154 4.39 -4.90 -4.99
CA ALA A 154 5.61 -5.68 -4.78
C ALA A 154 6.76 -5.21 -5.68
N VAL A 155 6.49 -4.84 -6.94
CA VAL A 155 7.48 -4.23 -7.85
C VAL A 155 8.04 -2.95 -7.27
N ALA A 156 7.20 -2.08 -6.75
CA ALA A 156 7.63 -0.82 -6.15
C ALA A 156 8.49 -1.03 -4.89
N ASN A 157 8.08 -1.97 -4.02
CA ASN A 157 8.87 -2.35 -2.85
C ASN A 157 10.23 -2.92 -3.25
N GLU A 158 10.24 -3.91 -4.15
CA GLU A 158 11.46 -4.57 -4.61
C GLU A 158 12.43 -3.57 -5.26
N SER A 159 11.92 -2.62 -6.05
CA SER A 159 12.75 -1.58 -6.67
C SER A 159 13.15 -0.46 -5.70
N ARG A 160 12.60 -0.42 -4.49
CA ARG A 160 12.70 0.69 -3.52
C ARG A 160 12.28 2.03 -4.12
N ALA A 161 11.39 1.98 -5.08
CA ALA A 161 10.82 3.15 -5.72
C ALA A 161 9.62 3.69 -4.93
N ASN A 162 9.40 4.99 -5.02
CA ASN A 162 8.16 5.58 -4.53
C ASN A 162 6.98 5.05 -5.34
N PHE A 163 5.83 4.90 -4.71
CA PHE A 163 4.63 4.33 -5.32
C PHE A 163 3.47 5.32 -5.24
N ILE A 164 2.91 5.66 -6.38
CA ILE A 164 1.71 6.50 -6.48
C ILE A 164 0.61 5.64 -7.07
N SER A 165 -0.39 5.30 -6.27
CA SER A 165 -1.57 4.57 -6.74
C SER A 165 -2.70 5.52 -7.04
N VAL A 166 -3.31 5.35 -8.20
CA VAL A 166 -4.43 6.16 -8.68
C VAL A 166 -5.47 5.22 -9.26
N THR A 167 -6.70 5.32 -8.81
CA THR A 167 -7.83 4.60 -9.40
C THR A 167 -8.47 5.43 -10.52
N GLY A 168 -8.87 4.77 -11.61
CA GLY A 168 -9.48 5.45 -12.75
C GLY A 168 -10.62 6.40 -12.36
N PRO A 169 -11.61 5.97 -11.59
CA PRO A 169 -12.71 6.81 -11.13
C PRO A 169 -12.32 8.04 -10.31
N GLU A 170 -11.21 7.97 -9.55
CA GLU A 170 -10.74 9.12 -8.72
C GLU A 170 -10.28 10.31 -9.57
N LEU A 171 -9.79 10.05 -10.78
CA LEU A 171 -9.37 11.11 -11.70
C LEU A 171 -10.53 11.70 -12.50
N LEU A 172 -11.69 11.04 -12.51
CA LEU A 172 -12.88 11.49 -13.25
C LEU A 172 -13.76 12.36 -12.36
N ASN A 173 -13.34 13.59 -12.08
CA ASN A 173 -14.16 14.55 -11.34
C ASN A 173 -15.25 15.14 -12.21
N LYS A 174 -16.37 15.56 -11.57
CA LYS A 174 -17.53 16.16 -12.22
C LYS A 174 -17.26 17.51 -12.92
N TYR A 175 -16.15 18.17 -12.62
CA TYR A 175 -15.84 19.50 -13.15
C TYR A 175 -14.86 19.43 -14.31
N VAL A 176 -15.21 20.12 -15.40
CA VAL A 176 -14.40 20.20 -16.62
C VAL A 176 -13.04 20.84 -16.30
N GLY A 177 -11.95 20.19 -16.72
CA GLY A 177 -10.56 20.67 -16.52
C GLY A 177 -9.88 20.25 -15.22
N GLU A 178 -10.60 19.86 -14.19
CA GLU A 178 -9.98 19.34 -12.93
C GLU A 178 -9.32 17.98 -13.12
N SER A 179 -9.95 17.09 -13.89
CA SER A 179 -9.42 15.77 -14.22
C SER A 179 -8.10 15.85 -14.99
N GLU A 180 -8.00 16.75 -15.98
CA GLU A 180 -6.74 16.98 -16.72
C GLU A 180 -5.63 17.51 -15.80
N LYS A 181 -5.98 18.46 -14.92
CA LYS A 181 -5.05 19.00 -13.93
C LYS A 181 -4.59 17.93 -12.96
N ALA A 182 -5.49 17.06 -12.51
CA ALA A 182 -5.17 15.94 -11.61
C ALA A 182 -4.17 14.97 -12.27
N VAL A 183 -4.39 14.58 -13.53
CA VAL A 183 -3.44 13.75 -14.29
C VAL A 183 -2.05 14.41 -14.33
N ARG A 184 -1.95 15.66 -14.77
CA ARG A 184 -0.67 16.39 -14.81
C ARG A 184 0.00 16.46 -13.43
N GLN A 185 -0.79 16.62 -12.37
CA GLN A 185 -0.29 16.70 -11.00
C GLN A 185 0.30 15.35 -10.54
N VAL A 186 -0.32 14.22 -10.89
CA VAL A 186 0.22 12.87 -10.61
C VAL A 186 1.60 12.71 -11.25
N PHE A 187 1.74 13.01 -12.54
CA PHE A 187 3.02 12.90 -13.24
C PHE A 187 4.07 13.90 -12.73
N ALA A 188 3.68 15.13 -12.40
CA ALA A 188 4.60 16.11 -11.81
C ALA A 188 5.13 15.63 -10.45
N ARG A 189 4.27 15.05 -9.61
CA ARG A 189 4.66 14.46 -8.32
C ARG A 189 5.59 13.25 -8.51
N ALA A 190 5.27 12.38 -9.46
CA ALA A 190 6.11 11.22 -9.76
C ALA A 190 7.51 11.63 -10.19
N ARG A 191 7.63 12.64 -11.05
CA ARG A 191 8.93 13.22 -11.45
C ARG A 191 9.69 13.83 -10.27
N ALA A 192 9.00 14.48 -9.35
CA ALA A 192 9.62 15.09 -8.16
C ALA A 192 10.07 14.06 -7.12
N SER A 193 9.47 12.85 -7.13
CA SER A 193 9.78 11.76 -6.19
C SER A 193 10.50 10.58 -6.85
N SER A 194 11.21 10.81 -7.94
CA SER A 194 11.97 9.76 -8.67
C SER A 194 13.05 9.10 -7.78
N PRO A 195 13.29 7.76 -7.88
CA PRO A 195 12.58 6.79 -8.72
C PRO A 195 11.17 6.53 -8.24
N CYS A 196 10.22 6.48 -9.17
CA CYS A 196 8.79 6.37 -8.86
C CYS A 196 8.07 5.42 -9.81
N VAL A 197 7.16 4.62 -9.25
CA VAL A 197 6.20 3.79 -10.00
C VAL A 197 4.82 4.41 -9.85
N ILE A 198 4.21 4.83 -10.97
CA ILE A 198 2.81 5.24 -11.02
C ILE A 198 1.99 3.99 -11.33
N PHE A 199 1.00 3.70 -10.50
CA PHE A 199 0.07 2.61 -10.73
C PHE A 199 -1.33 3.14 -11.02
N PHE A 200 -1.84 2.85 -12.20
CA PHE A 200 -3.23 3.12 -12.56
C PHE A 200 -4.06 1.85 -12.41
N ASP A 201 -4.94 1.82 -11.44
CA ASP A 201 -5.93 0.73 -11.32
C ASP A 201 -7.21 1.09 -12.08
N GLU A 202 -7.91 0.08 -12.60
CA GLU A 202 -9.12 0.26 -13.40
C GLU A 202 -8.92 1.25 -14.56
N LEU A 203 -7.85 1.06 -15.34
CA LEU A 203 -7.50 1.96 -16.44
C LEU A 203 -8.62 2.08 -17.49
N ASP A 204 -9.42 1.04 -17.67
CA ASP A 204 -10.59 1.01 -18.58
C ASP A 204 -11.64 2.07 -18.24
N ALA A 205 -11.77 2.47 -16.97
CA ALA A 205 -12.63 3.58 -16.58
C ALA A 205 -12.08 4.93 -17.03
N LEU A 206 -10.75 5.10 -17.03
CA LEU A 206 -10.08 6.36 -17.37
C LEU A 206 -9.91 6.57 -18.87
N VAL A 207 -9.60 5.49 -19.60
CA VAL A 207 -9.22 5.51 -21.02
C VAL A 207 -10.11 4.56 -21.83
N PRO A 208 -11.42 4.80 -21.90
CA PRO A 208 -12.30 3.96 -22.70
C PRO A 208 -12.00 4.11 -24.20
N ARG A 209 -12.34 3.06 -24.95
CA ARG A 209 -12.21 3.03 -26.41
C ARG A 209 -13.00 4.18 -27.04
N ARG A 210 -12.47 4.78 -28.08
CA ARG A 210 -13.10 5.91 -28.76
C ARG A 210 -14.31 5.43 -29.57
N ASP A 211 -15.45 5.40 -28.93
CA ASP A 211 -16.75 5.26 -29.59
C ASP A 211 -17.41 6.64 -29.70
N ASP A 212 -18.33 6.81 -30.63
CA ASP A 212 -19.01 8.08 -30.93
C ASP A 212 -19.79 8.69 -29.73
N THR A 213 -19.88 7.96 -28.62
CA THR A 213 -20.58 8.34 -27.38
C THR A 213 -19.70 8.97 -26.30
N LEU A 214 -18.38 9.07 -26.51
CA LEU A 214 -17.48 9.65 -25.52
C LEU A 214 -17.72 11.14 -25.33
N SER A 215 -17.81 11.56 -24.05
CA SER A 215 -17.87 12.99 -23.74
C SER A 215 -16.54 13.67 -24.12
N GLU A 216 -16.60 14.92 -24.61
CA GLU A 216 -15.38 15.70 -24.88
C GLU A 216 -14.43 15.78 -23.68
N ALA A 217 -14.98 15.79 -22.47
CA ALA A 217 -14.19 15.81 -21.24
C ALA A 217 -13.32 14.53 -21.09
N SER A 218 -13.89 13.35 -21.34
CA SER A 218 -13.14 12.09 -21.29
C SER A 218 -12.05 12.05 -22.36
N ALA A 219 -12.33 12.50 -23.57
CA ALA A 219 -11.35 12.57 -24.65
C ALA A 219 -10.16 13.48 -24.31
N ARG A 220 -10.38 14.60 -23.60
CA ARG A 220 -9.32 15.50 -23.14
C ARG A 220 -8.42 14.85 -22.08
N VAL A 221 -9.02 14.12 -21.13
CA VAL A 221 -8.28 13.38 -20.11
C VAL A 221 -7.39 12.32 -20.75
N VAL A 222 -7.92 11.54 -21.69
CA VAL A 222 -7.16 10.55 -22.47
C VAL A 222 -5.99 11.20 -23.19
N ASN A 223 -6.23 12.29 -23.93
CA ASN A 223 -5.16 12.99 -24.65
C ASN A 223 -4.09 13.56 -23.69
N THR A 224 -4.48 14.08 -22.53
CA THR A 224 -3.54 14.55 -21.50
C THR A 224 -2.68 13.39 -20.99
N LEU A 225 -3.29 12.24 -20.70
CA LEU A 225 -2.58 11.05 -20.24
C LEU A 225 -1.59 10.55 -21.32
N LEU A 226 -2.00 10.49 -22.59
CA LEU A 226 -1.13 10.13 -23.70
C LEU A 226 0.08 11.07 -23.82
N THR A 227 -0.14 12.38 -23.67
CA THR A 227 0.92 13.40 -23.72
C THR A 227 1.91 13.24 -22.55
N GLU A 228 1.43 12.97 -21.35
CA GLU A 228 2.27 12.76 -20.18
C GLU A 228 3.09 11.46 -20.29
N LEU A 229 2.51 10.38 -20.88
CA LEU A 229 3.23 9.13 -21.15
C LEU A 229 4.34 9.35 -22.18
N ASP A 230 4.07 10.03 -23.30
CA ASP A 230 5.06 10.36 -24.31
C ASP A 230 6.22 11.23 -23.75
N GLY A 231 5.93 12.00 -22.70
CA GLY A 231 6.92 12.82 -22.00
C GLY A 231 7.85 12.07 -21.05
N LEU A 232 7.64 10.78 -20.81
CA LEU A 232 8.46 9.97 -19.90
C LEU A 232 9.74 9.43 -20.54
N GLU A 233 9.81 9.36 -21.87
CA GLU A 233 10.89 8.67 -22.61
C GLU A 233 12.31 9.18 -22.36
N SER A 234 12.52 10.36 -21.82
CA SER A 234 13.84 10.95 -22.01
C SER A 234 14.73 11.15 -20.77
N ARG A 235 14.27 11.17 -19.52
CA ARG A 235 15.16 11.63 -18.43
C ARG A 235 14.86 11.19 -16.99
N VAL A 236 13.72 10.63 -16.66
CA VAL A 236 13.35 10.44 -15.26
C VAL A 236 13.00 8.96 -15.02
N GLN A 237 13.56 8.38 -13.97
CA GLN A 237 13.26 7.01 -13.51
C GLN A 237 11.80 6.92 -12.98
N THR A 238 10.86 7.21 -13.88
CA THR A 238 9.42 7.10 -13.62
C THR A 238 8.86 6.02 -14.53
N TYR A 239 8.22 5.04 -13.94
CA TYR A 239 7.64 3.89 -14.61
C TYR A 239 6.14 3.88 -14.38
N VAL A 240 5.39 3.43 -15.38
CA VAL A 240 3.94 3.32 -15.30
C VAL A 240 3.54 1.85 -15.35
N ILE A 241 2.79 1.42 -14.36
CA ILE A 241 2.10 0.13 -14.36
C ILE A 241 0.62 0.42 -14.37
N ALA A 242 -0.11 -0.15 -15.31
CA ALA A 242 -1.56 -0.02 -15.36
C ALA A 242 -2.22 -1.38 -15.20
N ALA A 243 -3.38 -1.44 -14.59
CA ALA A 243 -4.17 -2.65 -14.45
C ALA A 243 -5.57 -2.46 -15.03
N THR A 244 -6.08 -3.51 -15.68
CA THR A 244 -7.46 -3.55 -16.18
C THR A 244 -8.03 -4.95 -16.13
N ASN A 245 -9.34 -5.03 -15.93
CA ASN A 245 -10.11 -6.26 -16.10
C ASN A 245 -10.71 -6.34 -17.53
N ARG A 246 -10.66 -5.26 -18.30
CA ARG A 246 -11.32 -5.14 -19.61
C ARG A 246 -10.37 -4.57 -20.67
N PRO A 247 -9.38 -5.34 -21.13
CA PRO A 247 -8.40 -4.85 -22.11
C PRO A 247 -9.05 -4.51 -23.47
N ASP A 248 -10.22 -5.09 -23.77
CA ASP A 248 -11.03 -4.81 -24.95
C ASP A 248 -11.60 -3.40 -24.97
N MET A 249 -11.73 -2.76 -23.81
CA MET A 249 -12.29 -1.42 -23.66
C MET A 249 -11.26 -0.29 -23.70
N ILE A 250 -9.96 -0.62 -23.64
CA ILE A 250 -8.90 0.39 -23.63
C ILE A 250 -8.64 0.94 -25.03
N ASP A 251 -8.43 2.27 -25.15
CA ASP A 251 -7.98 2.91 -26.40
C ASP A 251 -6.65 2.28 -26.87
N PRO A 252 -6.59 1.70 -28.07
CA PRO A 252 -5.37 1.09 -28.62
C PRO A 252 -4.15 2.02 -28.66
N ALA A 253 -4.37 3.34 -28.66
CA ALA A 253 -3.29 4.32 -28.61
C ALA A 253 -2.45 4.23 -27.34
N MET A 254 -3.00 3.70 -26.23
CA MET A 254 -2.26 3.47 -24.99
C MET A 254 -1.21 2.37 -25.09
N CYS A 255 -1.46 1.36 -25.95
CA CYS A 255 -0.59 0.18 -26.10
C CYS A 255 0.45 0.34 -27.22
N ARG A 256 0.71 1.58 -27.67
CA ARG A 256 1.76 1.86 -28.66
C ARG A 256 3.15 1.80 -28.02
N PRO A 257 4.20 1.47 -28.81
CA PRO A 257 5.58 1.55 -28.35
C PRO A 257 5.90 2.91 -27.71
N GLY A 258 6.64 2.90 -26.61
CA GLY A 258 6.96 4.09 -25.80
C GLY A 258 5.91 4.44 -24.74
N ARG A 259 4.80 3.72 -24.67
CA ARG A 259 3.72 3.90 -23.67
C ARG A 259 3.55 2.63 -22.85
N LEU A 260 2.36 2.04 -22.83
CA LEU A 260 2.10 0.73 -22.18
C LEU A 260 2.39 -0.40 -23.21
N ASP A 261 3.64 -0.55 -23.60
CA ASP A 261 4.06 -1.45 -24.68
C ASP A 261 4.23 -2.90 -24.25
N ARG A 262 4.35 -3.15 -22.94
CA ARG A 262 4.39 -4.50 -22.35
C ARG A 262 3.01 -4.89 -21.82
N LEU A 263 2.36 -5.83 -22.52
CA LEU A 263 1.05 -6.37 -22.12
C LEU A 263 1.25 -7.72 -21.45
N LEU A 264 1.02 -7.80 -20.15
CA LEU A 264 1.17 -9.01 -19.34
C LEU A 264 -0.20 -9.53 -18.90
N TYR A 265 -0.49 -10.78 -19.30
CA TYR A 265 -1.73 -11.44 -18.91
C TYR A 265 -1.57 -12.10 -17.56
N VAL A 266 -2.40 -11.71 -16.61
CA VAL A 266 -2.48 -12.27 -15.25
C VAL A 266 -3.63 -13.26 -15.23
N ASP A 267 -3.29 -14.56 -15.31
CA ASP A 267 -4.24 -15.66 -15.38
C ASP A 267 -4.83 -16.03 -14.01
N LEU A 268 -5.84 -16.89 -14.01
CA LEU A 268 -6.27 -17.60 -12.81
C LEU A 268 -5.19 -18.62 -12.39
N PRO A 269 -5.00 -18.85 -11.08
CA PRO A 269 -3.95 -19.74 -10.61
C PRO A 269 -4.22 -21.21 -10.94
N SER A 270 -3.17 -21.93 -11.36
CA SER A 270 -3.15 -23.39 -11.46
C SER A 270 -3.30 -24.06 -10.06
N PRO A 271 -3.57 -25.38 -9.98
CA PRO A 271 -3.61 -26.08 -8.71
C PRO A 271 -2.35 -25.89 -7.86
N GLU A 272 -1.18 -25.93 -8.47
CA GLU A 272 0.11 -25.72 -7.81
C GLU A 272 0.25 -24.27 -7.32
N GLU A 273 -0.12 -23.31 -8.16
CA GLU A 273 -0.11 -21.91 -7.78
C GLU A 273 -1.15 -21.59 -6.70
N ARG A 274 -2.30 -22.30 -6.66
CA ARG A 274 -3.26 -22.18 -5.56
C ARG A 274 -2.66 -22.63 -4.24
N LEU A 275 -1.84 -23.70 -4.24
CA LEU A 275 -1.12 -24.14 -3.05
C LEU A 275 -0.16 -23.04 -2.56
N ASP A 276 0.64 -22.48 -3.45
CA ASP A 276 1.57 -21.42 -3.11
C ASP A 276 0.87 -20.16 -2.54
N ILE A 277 -0.28 -19.80 -3.12
CA ILE A 277 -1.12 -18.70 -2.62
C ILE A 277 -1.66 -19.03 -1.22
N LEU A 278 -2.18 -20.25 -0.99
CA LEU A 278 -2.67 -20.66 0.32
C LEU A 278 -1.56 -20.66 1.37
N LEU A 279 -0.37 -21.12 1.02
CA LEU A 279 0.81 -21.06 1.90
C LEU A 279 1.16 -19.61 2.27
N ALA A 280 1.14 -18.69 1.31
CA ALA A 280 1.38 -17.27 1.57
C ALA A 280 0.30 -16.66 2.48
N LEU A 281 -0.99 -16.93 2.21
CA LEU A 281 -2.11 -16.38 2.97
C LEU A 281 -2.19 -16.91 4.40
N THR A 282 -1.72 -18.14 4.64
CA THR A 282 -1.83 -18.81 5.94
C THR A 282 -0.59 -18.69 6.82
N LYS A 283 0.47 -17.97 6.37
CA LYS A 283 1.72 -17.79 7.15
C LYS A 283 1.48 -17.33 8.60
N ALA A 284 0.52 -16.45 8.81
CA ALA A 284 0.20 -15.90 10.13
C ALA A 284 -0.99 -16.62 10.81
N SER A 285 -1.61 -17.58 10.14
CA SER A 285 -2.82 -18.26 10.64
C SER A 285 -2.45 -19.47 11.51
N PRO A 286 -3.14 -19.70 12.65
CA PRO A 286 -2.89 -20.83 13.52
C PRO A 286 -3.52 -22.12 12.93
N LEU A 287 -2.84 -22.74 11.96
CA LEU A 287 -3.26 -23.99 11.36
C LEU A 287 -2.94 -25.18 12.29
N ALA A 288 -3.85 -26.12 12.40
CA ALA A 288 -3.64 -27.35 13.13
C ALA A 288 -2.70 -28.28 12.35
N THR A 289 -1.58 -28.66 12.97
CA THR A 289 -0.58 -29.61 12.44
C THR A 289 -0.80 -31.04 12.97
N GLN A 290 -1.61 -31.20 14.02
CA GLN A 290 -1.95 -32.48 14.65
C GLN A 290 -3.46 -32.67 14.71
N SER A 291 -3.91 -33.91 14.75
CA SER A 291 -5.33 -34.26 14.92
C SER A 291 -5.81 -33.77 16.28
N GLY A 292 -7.02 -33.20 16.32
CA GLY A 292 -7.70 -32.84 17.57
C GLY A 292 -8.28 -34.03 18.31
N ALA A 293 -8.99 -33.77 19.39
CA ALA A 293 -9.61 -34.80 20.27
C ALA A 293 -10.70 -35.63 19.59
N SER A 294 -11.25 -35.20 18.47
CA SER A 294 -12.26 -35.88 17.68
C SER A 294 -11.76 -36.20 16.27
N PRO A 295 -12.23 -37.31 15.65
CA PRO A 295 -11.91 -37.65 14.25
C PRO A 295 -12.27 -36.55 13.23
N ALA A 296 -13.18 -35.64 13.59
CA ALA A 296 -13.55 -34.48 12.76
C ALA A 296 -12.44 -33.42 12.67
N TYR A 297 -11.53 -33.36 13.65
CA TYR A 297 -10.47 -32.38 13.75
C TYR A 297 -9.15 -32.89 13.15
N GLN A 298 -9.15 -33.05 11.84
CA GLN A 298 -7.95 -33.43 11.09
C GLN A 298 -7.01 -32.24 10.88
N PRO A 299 -5.69 -32.50 10.82
CA PRO A 299 -4.71 -31.44 10.48
C PRO A 299 -5.00 -30.87 9.10
N VAL A 300 -4.65 -29.60 8.90
CA VAL A 300 -4.88 -28.92 7.63
C VAL A 300 -3.88 -29.42 6.58
N GLN A 301 -4.40 -29.90 5.46
CA GLN A 301 -3.64 -30.29 4.28
C GLN A 301 -3.94 -29.31 3.14
N LEU A 302 -3.12 -28.25 3.04
CA LEU A 302 -3.32 -27.20 2.04
C LEU A 302 -3.23 -27.72 0.61
N ASP A 303 -2.44 -28.77 0.37
CA ASP A 303 -2.33 -29.42 -0.92
C ASP A 303 -3.67 -30.03 -1.36
N VAL A 304 -4.36 -30.74 -0.47
CA VAL A 304 -5.69 -31.29 -0.74
C VAL A 304 -6.70 -30.20 -1.03
N ILE A 305 -6.64 -29.08 -0.31
CA ILE A 305 -7.52 -27.92 -0.51
C ILE A 305 -7.25 -27.28 -1.87
N ALA A 306 -5.98 -27.11 -2.24
CA ALA A 306 -5.57 -26.50 -3.50
C ALA A 306 -5.99 -27.30 -4.73
N HIS A 307 -5.99 -28.63 -4.62
CA HIS A 307 -6.38 -29.57 -5.71
C HIS A 307 -7.85 -29.96 -5.67
N ASP A 308 -8.63 -29.48 -4.70
CA ASP A 308 -10.07 -29.75 -4.65
C ASP A 308 -10.78 -29.15 -5.89
N HIS A 309 -11.65 -29.94 -6.53
CA HIS A 309 -12.41 -29.52 -7.71
C HIS A 309 -13.31 -28.30 -7.45
N ARG A 310 -13.73 -28.08 -6.20
CA ARG A 310 -14.51 -26.90 -5.80
C ARG A 310 -13.71 -25.60 -5.89
N ALA A 311 -12.37 -25.69 -5.81
CA ALA A 311 -11.47 -24.56 -5.98
C ALA A 311 -11.18 -24.23 -7.46
N ASP A 312 -11.74 -25.01 -8.42
CA ASP A 312 -11.51 -24.74 -9.83
C ASP A 312 -12.08 -23.39 -10.26
N GLY A 313 -11.18 -22.53 -10.77
CA GLY A 313 -11.52 -21.17 -11.18
C GLY A 313 -11.53 -20.16 -10.05
N TYR A 314 -11.07 -20.51 -8.88
CA TYR A 314 -10.85 -19.55 -7.81
C TYR A 314 -9.70 -18.60 -8.20
N SER A 315 -9.94 -17.32 -7.99
CA SER A 315 -8.92 -16.28 -8.02
C SER A 315 -8.16 -16.22 -6.69
N GLY A 316 -7.07 -15.48 -6.63
CA GLY A 316 -6.37 -15.21 -5.36
C GLY A 316 -7.26 -14.57 -4.29
N ALA A 317 -8.21 -13.73 -4.69
CA ALA A 317 -9.19 -13.12 -3.78
C ALA A 317 -10.19 -14.14 -3.24
N ASP A 318 -10.61 -15.13 -4.06
CA ASP A 318 -11.49 -16.21 -3.62
C ASP A 318 -10.79 -17.12 -2.61
N LEU A 319 -9.50 -17.44 -2.85
CA LEU A 319 -8.68 -18.19 -1.90
C LEU A 319 -8.49 -17.44 -0.58
N ALA A 320 -8.28 -16.13 -0.63
CA ALA A 320 -8.21 -15.30 0.58
C ALA A 320 -9.56 -15.29 1.34
N SER A 321 -10.68 -15.29 0.61
CA SER A 321 -12.01 -15.41 1.19
C SER A 321 -12.24 -16.80 1.81
N LEU A 322 -11.73 -17.87 1.18
CA LEU A 322 -11.78 -19.23 1.69
C LEU A 322 -11.04 -19.36 3.03
N VAL A 323 -9.82 -18.85 3.11
CA VAL A 323 -9.02 -18.83 4.36
C VAL A 323 -9.75 -18.04 5.45
N ARG A 324 -10.32 -16.88 5.10
CA ARG A 324 -11.09 -16.05 6.04
C ARG A 324 -12.33 -16.77 6.56
N GLU A 325 -13.12 -17.41 5.69
CA GLU A 325 -14.31 -18.15 6.10
C GLU A 325 -13.96 -19.38 6.95
N ALA A 326 -12.84 -20.06 6.67
CA ALA A 326 -12.35 -21.15 7.51
C ALA A 326 -11.98 -20.64 8.92
N ALA A 327 -11.29 -19.50 9.01
CA ALA A 327 -10.98 -18.88 10.30
C ALA A 327 -12.23 -18.43 11.07
N ILE A 328 -13.22 -17.85 10.38
CA ILE A 328 -14.51 -17.47 10.97
C ILE A 328 -15.28 -18.71 11.43
N SER A 329 -15.22 -19.82 10.68
CA SER A 329 -15.86 -21.10 11.08
C SER A 329 -15.25 -21.62 12.38
N ALA A 330 -13.92 -21.63 12.50
CA ALA A 330 -13.23 -22.04 13.71
C ALA A 330 -13.59 -21.14 14.92
N LEU A 331 -13.68 -19.83 14.68
CA LEU A 331 -14.08 -18.87 15.73
C LEU A 331 -15.54 -19.08 16.18
N ARG A 332 -16.47 -19.30 15.22
CA ARG A 332 -17.87 -19.57 15.56
C ARG A 332 -18.03 -20.82 16.38
N GLU A 333 -17.33 -21.89 16.05
CA GLU A 333 -17.37 -23.14 16.79
C GLU A 333 -16.92 -22.94 18.24
N LYS A 334 -15.84 -22.16 18.48
CA LYS A 334 -15.37 -21.82 19.81
C LYS A 334 -16.38 -20.97 20.59
N LEU A 335 -17.05 -20.03 19.94
CA LEU A 335 -18.03 -19.12 20.58
C LEU A 335 -19.37 -19.81 20.87
N VAL A 336 -19.76 -20.79 20.07
CA VAL A 336 -21.05 -21.51 20.24
C VAL A 336 -20.92 -22.71 21.18
N SER A 337 -19.72 -23.26 21.34
CA SER A 337 -19.44 -24.32 22.29
C SER A 337 -19.68 -23.79 23.72
N PRO A 338 -20.63 -24.33 24.49
CA PRO A 338 -20.92 -23.87 25.84
C PRO A 338 -19.86 -24.40 26.81
N LEU A 339 -18.62 -24.04 26.60
CA LEU A 339 -17.55 -24.28 27.52
C LEU A 339 -17.44 -23.07 28.45
N GLN A 340 -18.01 -23.26 29.66
CA GLN A 340 -17.63 -22.64 30.92
C GLN A 340 -17.03 -21.22 30.76
N TYR A 341 -17.84 -20.26 31.14
CA TYR A 341 -17.34 -19.00 31.66
C TYR A 341 -16.34 -19.33 32.78
N SER A 342 -15.11 -19.58 32.45
CA SER A 342 -13.99 -19.54 33.36
C SER A 342 -13.51 -18.09 33.41
N ASP A 343 -13.30 -17.62 34.63
CA ASP A 343 -12.84 -16.29 35.01
C ASP A 343 -11.92 -15.60 33.99
N ASP A 344 -12.04 -14.27 33.91
CA ASP A 344 -11.32 -13.33 33.04
C ASP A 344 -9.78 -13.43 33.04
N ASN A 345 -9.18 -14.46 33.63
CA ASN A 345 -7.75 -14.63 33.82
C ASN A 345 -7.16 -15.93 33.22
N GLU A 346 -7.93 -16.80 32.56
CA GLU A 346 -7.31 -17.92 31.84
C GLU A 346 -6.76 -17.50 30.49
N PRO A 347 -5.55 -18.01 30.11
CA PRO A 347 -4.97 -17.71 28.80
C PRO A 347 -5.94 -18.19 27.71
N VAL A 348 -6.31 -17.27 26.82
CA VAL A 348 -7.17 -17.56 25.66
C VAL A 348 -6.62 -18.79 24.96
N GLU A 349 -7.28 -19.95 25.13
CA GLU A 349 -6.91 -21.17 24.40
C GLU A 349 -6.84 -20.85 22.92
N ARG A 350 -5.68 -21.14 22.33
CA ARG A 350 -5.40 -20.82 20.92
C ARG A 350 -6.45 -21.50 20.04
N VAL A 351 -7.26 -20.67 19.35
CA VAL A 351 -8.19 -21.16 18.34
C VAL A 351 -7.36 -21.70 17.18
N MET A 352 -7.52 -22.99 16.85
CA MET A 352 -6.83 -23.65 15.75
C MET A 352 -7.79 -23.87 14.59
N ILE A 353 -7.30 -23.69 13.37
CA ILE A 353 -8.06 -23.96 12.14
C ILE A 353 -7.77 -25.40 11.72
N TYR A 354 -8.80 -26.20 11.53
CA TYR A 354 -8.75 -27.60 11.11
C TYR A 354 -9.25 -27.77 9.67
N GLN A 355 -9.03 -28.94 9.09
CA GLN A 355 -9.46 -29.28 7.72
C GLN A 355 -10.99 -29.14 7.52
N ASN A 356 -11.80 -29.52 8.49
CA ASN A 356 -13.26 -29.39 8.42
C ASN A 356 -13.73 -27.93 8.23
N HIS A 357 -13.01 -26.95 8.82
CA HIS A 357 -13.36 -25.54 8.65
C HIS A 357 -13.21 -25.07 7.20
N PHE A 358 -12.19 -25.56 6.49
CA PHE A 358 -12.03 -25.31 5.06
C PHE A 358 -13.12 -26.01 4.23
N LEU A 359 -13.51 -27.25 4.60
CA LEU A 359 -14.57 -27.94 3.91
C LEU A 359 -15.91 -27.19 4.03
N HIS A 360 -16.22 -26.64 5.20
CA HIS A 360 -17.41 -25.80 5.41
C HIS A 360 -17.27 -24.43 4.70
N ALA A 361 -16.06 -23.91 4.56
CA ALA A 361 -15.85 -22.66 3.85
C ALA A 361 -16.13 -22.79 2.35
N PHE A 362 -15.86 -23.95 1.73
CA PHE A 362 -16.21 -24.19 0.33
C PHE A 362 -17.71 -24.09 0.04
N ASP A 363 -18.57 -24.40 1.01
CA ASP A 363 -20.04 -24.30 0.83
C ASP A 363 -20.50 -22.83 0.76
N ARG A 364 -19.66 -21.88 1.17
CA ARG A 364 -19.97 -20.44 1.25
C ARG A 364 -19.28 -19.61 0.22
N VAL A 365 -18.08 -20.00 -0.19
CA VAL A 365 -17.26 -19.25 -1.15
C VAL A 365 -17.49 -19.81 -2.54
N GLN A 366 -17.94 -18.96 -3.45
CA GLN A 366 -18.10 -19.29 -4.86
C GLN A 366 -17.04 -18.57 -5.69
N PRO A 367 -16.63 -19.12 -6.86
CA PRO A 367 -15.69 -18.47 -7.73
C PRO A 367 -16.24 -17.12 -8.22
N SER A 368 -15.44 -16.06 -8.10
CA SER A 368 -15.81 -14.73 -8.57
C SER A 368 -15.81 -14.60 -10.10
N VAL A 369 -15.13 -15.53 -10.80
CA VAL A 369 -15.05 -15.55 -12.27
C VAL A 369 -15.86 -16.71 -12.82
N THR A 370 -16.89 -16.41 -13.61
CA THR A 370 -17.74 -17.43 -14.22
C THR A 370 -17.02 -18.18 -15.37
N ALA A 371 -17.51 -19.38 -15.70
CA ALA A 371 -16.96 -20.16 -16.81
C ALA A 371 -17.00 -19.41 -18.17
N GLU A 372 -18.07 -18.64 -18.41
CA GLU A 372 -18.19 -17.79 -19.61
C GLU A 372 -17.13 -16.69 -19.64
N GLN A 373 -16.88 -16.06 -18.51
CA GLN A 373 -15.85 -15.03 -18.39
C GLN A 373 -14.47 -15.62 -18.63
N ARG A 374 -14.18 -16.83 -18.13
CA ARG A 374 -12.91 -17.53 -18.40
C ARG A 374 -12.69 -17.75 -19.90
N LEU A 375 -13.67 -18.31 -20.60
CA LEU A 375 -13.61 -18.50 -22.05
C LEU A 375 -13.42 -17.17 -22.79
N LYS A 376 -14.04 -16.08 -22.33
CA LYS A 376 -13.84 -14.76 -22.89
C LYS A 376 -12.38 -14.27 -22.73
N TYR A 377 -11.77 -14.46 -21.56
CA TYR A 377 -10.38 -14.07 -21.32
C TYR A 377 -9.40 -14.91 -22.17
N GLU A 378 -9.64 -16.22 -22.29
CA GLU A 378 -8.83 -17.09 -23.17
C GLU A 378 -8.90 -16.66 -24.63
N ALA A 379 -10.10 -16.35 -25.14
CA ALA A 379 -10.29 -15.83 -26.47
C ALA A 379 -9.61 -14.47 -26.69
N LEU A 380 -9.62 -13.58 -25.68
CA LEU A 380 -8.91 -12.30 -25.70
C LEU A 380 -7.39 -12.51 -25.72
N ARG A 381 -6.88 -13.45 -24.90
CA ARG A 381 -5.46 -13.84 -24.88
C ARG A 381 -5.00 -14.29 -26.25
N GLY A 382 -5.76 -15.17 -26.90
CA GLY A 382 -5.45 -15.64 -28.26
C GLY A 382 -5.40 -14.50 -29.29
N ARG A 383 -6.34 -13.55 -29.23
CA ARG A 383 -6.38 -12.37 -30.12
C ARG A 383 -5.21 -11.41 -29.90
N ILE A 384 -4.87 -11.11 -28.66
CA ILE A 384 -3.74 -10.23 -28.31
C ILE A 384 -2.42 -10.88 -28.70
N ALA A 385 -2.22 -12.18 -28.44
CA ALA A 385 -1.04 -12.92 -28.82
C ALA A 385 -0.84 -12.99 -30.33
N SER A 386 -1.91 -13.16 -31.12
CA SER A 386 -1.85 -13.18 -32.59
C SER A 386 -1.64 -11.80 -33.24
N GLY A 387 -1.57 -10.71 -32.47
CA GLY A 387 -1.41 -9.36 -32.98
C GLY A 387 -2.65 -8.82 -33.72
N ALA A 388 -3.78 -9.52 -33.69
CA ALA A 388 -5.02 -9.14 -34.40
C ALA A 388 -5.63 -7.82 -33.83
N THR A 389 -5.27 -7.42 -32.62
CA THR A 389 -5.72 -6.17 -31.99
C THR A 389 -5.00 -4.93 -32.53
N ARG A 390 -3.93 -5.10 -33.32
CA ARG A 390 -3.17 -3.98 -33.90
C ARG A 390 -3.72 -3.49 -35.26
N ARG A 391 -4.77 -4.11 -35.81
CA ARG A 391 -5.24 -3.87 -37.19
C ARG A 391 -6.68 -3.39 -37.35
N THR A 392 -7.41 -3.07 -36.28
CA THR A 392 -8.78 -2.51 -36.42
C THR A 392 -8.90 -1.15 -35.75
#